data_5db33add5bd66239a753a297654b4bb6
#
_entry.id   5db33add5bd66239a753a297654b4bb6
#
_cell.length_a   1.000
_cell.length_b   1.000
_cell.length_c   1.000
_cell.angle_alpha   90.00
_cell.angle_beta   90.00
_cell.angle_gamma   90.00
#
_symmetry.space_group_name_H-M   'P 1'
#
loop_
_entity.id
_entity.type
_entity.pdbx_description
1 polymer ?
#
loop_
_entity_poly.entity_id
_entity_poly.type
_entity_poly.pdbx_seq_one_letter_code
_entity_poly.pdbx_strand_id
1 'polypeptide(L)'
;QGEFIQASYRSSAALLGIAFIQNIYGNAGMAPLMIIGSVPLYNVMAVIVLSFFHPERKAIDKAVWMKTLKGIVTNPIIIGIVAGLIWSACKIPMPVILNKTVTSIGGMSTPMGLMAMGATFDFRKALGKIKPAVTATIMKLIVFVAIFLPIAVKLGFRQEELIAILVMLGSATTVSSFVMAKNMGHEGVLSSSVVMLTTLFSAFTLTGWLYVLKAFQLV
;
A
#
# COMPACT_ATOMS: atom_id res chain seq x y z
N GLN A 1 15.02 -1.35 9.44
CA GLN A 1 14.11 -2.52 9.43
C GLN A 1 12.65 -2.11 9.22
N GLY A 2 12.13 -1.11 9.93
CA GLY A 2 10.72 -0.67 9.80
C GLY A 2 10.31 -0.31 8.38
N GLU A 3 11.14 0.46 7.65
CA GLU A 3 10.89 0.79 6.25
C GLU A 3 10.84 -0.46 5.35
N PHE A 4 11.72 -1.43 5.59
CA PHE A 4 11.74 -2.69 4.84
C PHE A 4 10.44 -3.47 5.00
N ILE A 5 10.02 -3.68 6.25
CA ILE A 5 8.82 -4.45 6.56
C ILE A 5 7.59 -3.79 5.92
N GLN A 6 7.36 -2.49 6.19
CA GLN A 6 6.17 -1.82 5.66
C GLN A 6 6.16 -1.74 4.13
N ALA A 7 7.31 -1.50 3.49
CA ALA A 7 7.39 -1.41 2.04
C ALA A 7 7.13 -2.75 1.35
N SER A 8 7.47 -3.88 2.02
CA SER A 8 7.28 -5.22 1.47
C SER A 8 5.81 -5.67 1.42
N TYR A 9 4.94 -5.22 2.34
CA TYR A 9 3.54 -5.68 2.32
C TYR A 9 2.54 -4.64 1.79
N ARG A 10 2.85 -3.34 1.87
CA ARG A 10 1.91 -2.29 1.44
C ARG A 10 1.73 -2.27 -0.06
N SER A 11 0.48 -2.22 -0.50
CA SER A 11 0.11 -2.21 -1.92
C SER A 11 -0.70 -0.97 -2.29
N SER A 12 -0.58 -0.54 -3.55
CA SER A 12 -1.39 0.54 -4.13
C SER A 12 -2.75 0.02 -4.59
N ALA A 13 -3.45 -0.70 -3.68
CA ALA A 13 -4.70 -1.37 -3.97
C ALA A 13 -5.81 -0.42 -4.43
N ALA A 14 -5.86 0.79 -3.86
CA ALA A 14 -6.90 1.77 -4.20
C ALA A 14 -6.73 2.35 -5.61
N LEU A 15 -5.51 2.60 -6.07
CA LEU A 15 -5.27 3.19 -7.39
C LEU A 15 -5.20 2.10 -8.47
N LEU A 16 -4.30 1.13 -8.30
CA LEU A 16 -4.09 0.08 -9.30
C LEU A 16 -5.21 -0.96 -9.27
N GLY A 17 -5.77 -1.27 -8.09
CA GLY A 17 -6.80 -2.29 -7.94
C GLY A 17 -8.08 -1.94 -8.69
N ILE A 18 -8.60 -0.74 -8.50
CA ILE A 18 -9.80 -0.29 -9.22
C ILE A 18 -9.55 -0.30 -10.73
N ALA A 19 -8.44 0.32 -11.19
CA ALA A 19 -8.12 0.39 -12.61
C ALA A 19 -7.96 -0.99 -13.25
N PHE A 20 -7.31 -1.92 -12.55
CA PHE A 20 -7.09 -3.29 -13.04
C PHE A 20 -8.41 -4.07 -13.19
N ILE A 21 -9.25 -4.06 -12.15
CA ILE A 21 -10.53 -4.77 -12.15
C ILE A 21 -11.47 -4.15 -13.20
N GLN A 22 -11.54 -2.81 -13.28
CA GLN A 22 -12.35 -2.12 -14.28
C GLN A 22 -11.92 -2.42 -15.72
N ASN A 23 -10.61 -2.51 -15.99
CA ASN A 23 -10.11 -2.82 -17.32
C ASN A 23 -10.39 -4.28 -17.74
N ILE A 24 -10.45 -5.21 -16.79
CA ILE A 24 -10.69 -6.63 -17.08
C ILE A 24 -12.18 -6.95 -17.17
N TYR A 25 -12.99 -6.42 -16.24
CA TYR A 25 -14.40 -6.78 -16.09
C TYR A 25 -15.38 -5.67 -16.48
N GLY A 26 -14.92 -4.47 -16.81
CA GLY A 26 -15.76 -3.34 -17.20
C GLY A 26 -16.48 -2.65 -16.03
N ASN A 27 -16.29 -3.11 -14.80
CA ASN A 27 -16.90 -2.56 -13.60
C ASN A 27 -15.91 -2.55 -12.41
N ALA A 28 -16.27 -1.88 -11.31
CA ALA A 28 -15.41 -1.82 -10.13
C ALA A 28 -15.35 -3.13 -9.31
N GLY A 29 -16.32 -4.04 -9.52
CA GLY A 29 -16.39 -5.36 -8.92
C GLY A 29 -16.07 -5.43 -7.43
N MET A 30 -15.12 -6.28 -7.07
CA MET A 30 -14.66 -6.48 -5.70
C MET A 30 -13.67 -5.40 -5.20
N ALA A 31 -13.25 -4.43 -6.06
CA ALA A 31 -12.25 -3.43 -5.67
C ALA A 31 -12.63 -2.59 -4.44
N PRO A 32 -13.88 -2.09 -4.27
CA PRO A 32 -14.27 -1.34 -3.09
C PRO A 32 -14.14 -2.16 -1.80
N LEU A 33 -14.55 -3.42 -1.80
CA LEU A 33 -14.45 -4.31 -0.64
C LEU A 33 -12.99 -4.59 -0.28
N MET A 34 -12.16 -4.85 -1.29
CA MET A 34 -10.72 -5.00 -1.13
C MET A 34 -10.08 -3.77 -0.47
N ILE A 35 -10.45 -2.56 -0.90
CA ILE A 35 -9.91 -1.31 -0.35
C ILE A 35 -10.33 -1.13 1.10
N ILE A 36 -11.61 -1.32 1.43
CA ILE A 36 -12.13 -1.19 2.80
C ILE A 36 -11.43 -2.18 3.74
N GLY A 37 -11.19 -3.41 3.30
CA GLY A 37 -10.53 -4.43 4.10
C GLY A 37 -9.03 -4.19 4.27
N SER A 38 -8.32 -3.76 3.22
CA SER A 38 -6.85 -3.72 3.23
C SER A 38 -6.26 -2.37 3.64
N VAL A 39 -6.81 -1.25 3.18
CA VAL A 39 -6.17 0.06 3.36
C VAL A 39 -6.11 0.50 4.83
N PRO A 40 -7.16 0.38 5.64
CA PRO A 40 -7.08 0.68 7.06
C PRO A 40 -6.04 -0.19 7.77
N LEU A 41 -6.05 -1.49 7.50
CA LEU A 41 -5.12 -2.45 8.10
C LEU A 41 -3.67 -2.13 7.74
N TYR A 42 -3.38 -1.84 6.47
CA TYR A 42 -2.04 -1.45 6.02
C TYR A 42 -1.51 -0.21 6.73
N ASN A 43 -2.37 0.79 6.96
CA ASN A 43 -1.96 2.02 7.62
C ASN A 43 -1.74 1.82 9.13
N VAL A 44 -2.61 1.10 9.81
CA VAL A 44 -2.44 0.78 11.24
C VAL A 44 -1.15 -0.02 11.46
N MET A 45 -0.96 -1.09 10.68
CA MET A 45 0.25 -1.91 10.76
C MET A 45 1.52 -1.13 10.44
N ALA A 46 1.46 -0.19 9.48
CA ALA A 46 2.61 0.66 9.16
C ALA A 46 3.00 1.56 10.33
N VAL A 47 2.04 2.18 11.02
CA VAL A 47 2.32 2.99 12.22
C VAL A 47 2.95 2.11 13.31
N ILE A 48 2.41 0.92 13.55
CA ILE A 48 2.94 -0.03 14.52
C ILE A 48 4.39 -0.36 14.17
N VAL A 49 4.64 -0.84 12.96
CA VAL A 49 5.98 -1.26 12.50
C VAL A 49 6.99 -0.11 12.56
N LEU A 50 6.64 1.06 12.03
CA LEU A 50 7.53 2.22 12.05
C LEU A 50 7.78 2.72 13.47
N SER A 51 6.81 2.68 14.35
CA SER A 51 6.99 3.02 15.76
C SER A 51 7.92 2.04 16.48
N PHE A 52 7.75 0.73 16.24
CA PHE A 52 8.58 -0.30 16.88
C PHE A 52 10.03 -0.28 16.39
N PHE A 53 10.26 0.02 15.13
CA PHE A 53 11.60 0.05 14.51
C PHE A 53 12.13 1.47 14.29
N HIS A 54 11.76 2.42 15.16
CA HIS A 54 12.24 3.79 15.07
C HIS A 54 13.77 3.87 15.30
N PRO A 55 14.53 4.62 14.48
CA PRO A 55 16.00 4.65 14.52
C PRO A 55 16.62 5.05 15.88
N GLU A 56 15.97 5.95 16.61
CA GLU A 56 16.47 6.47 17.88
C GLU A 56 16.12 5.60 19.10
N ARG A 57 15.57 4.43 18.90
CA ARG A 57 15.00 3.63 19.97
C ARG A 57 16.00 2.68 20.59
N LYS A 58 16.11 2.68 21.92
CA LYS A 58 17.02 1.79 22.68
C LYS A 58 16.33 0.61 23.37
N ALA A 59 15.03 0.66 23.65
CA ALA A 59 14.32 -0.44 24.32
C ALA A 59 12.80 -0.40 24.05
N ILE A 60 12.13 -1.55 24.17
CA ILE A 60 10.67 -1.68 24.11
C ILE A 60 10.14 -1.57 25.54
N ASP A 61 9.57 -0.43 25.90
CA ASP A 61 9.00 -0.16 27.20
C ASP A 61 7.51 0.22 27.09
N LYS A 62 6.78 0.19 28.20
CA LYS A 62 5.35 0.55 28.29
C LYS A 62 5.06 1.95 27.72
N ALA A 63 6.00 2.88 27.90
CA ALA A 63 5.96 4.22 27.32
C ALA A 63 5.88 4.21 25.80
N VAL A 64 6.42 3.21 25.18
CA VAL A 64 6.43 2.99 23.74
C VAL A 64 5.05 2.59 23.21
N TRP A 65 4.39 1.67 23.88
CA TRP A 65 3.02 1.31 23.53
C TRP A 65 2.09 2.51 23.59
N MET A 66 2.21 3.32 24.63
CA MET A 66 1.45 4.55 24.78
C MET A 66 1.75 5.55 23.64
N LYS A 67 3.04 5.73 23.29
CA LYS A 67 3.46 6.60 22.19
C LYS A 67 2.99 6.07 20.83
N THR A 68 3.03 4.76 20.63
CA THR A 68 2.53 4.11 19.39
C THR A 68 1.03 4.27 19.28
N LEU A 69 0.28 4.02 20.36
CA LEU A 69 -1.18 4.19 20.38
C LEU A 69 -1.57 5.65 20.10
N LYS A 70 -0.90 6.61 20.76
CA LYS A 70 -1.07 8.03 20.47
C LYS A 70 -0.74 8.34 19.01
N GLY A 71 0.34 7.79 18.48
CA GLY A 71 0.73 7.95 17.08
C GLY A 71 -0.32 7.41 16.09
N ILE A 72 -1.00 6.31 16.42
CA ILE A 72 -2.12 5.79 15.62
C ILE A 72 -3.29 6.78 15.65
N VAL A 73 -3.73 7.18 16.82
CA VAL A 73 -4.91 8.04 16.99
C VAL A 73 -4.69 9.45 16.40
N THR A 74 -3.47 9.97 16.46
CA THR A 74 -3.13 11.30 15.94
C THR A 74 -2.64 11.30 14.49
N ASN A 75 -2.56 10.13 13.86
CA ASN A 75 -2.10 10.04 12.47
C ASN A 75 -3.17 10.59 11.51
N PRO A 76 -2.85 11.62 10.70
CA PRO A 76 -3.84 12.25 9.82
C PRO A 76 -4.42 11.29 8.77
N ILE A 77 -3.65 10.29 8.34
CA ILE A 77 -4.14 9.28 7.39
C ILE A 77 -5.20 8.41 8.06
N ILE A 78 -4.97 7.97 9.29
CA ILE A 78 -5.91 7.14 10.06
C ILE A 78 -7.17 7.94 10.41
N ILE A 79 -7.00 9.19 10.85
CA ILE A 79 -8.13 10.10 11.12
C ILE A 79 -8.99 10.27 9.86
N GLY A 80 -8.38 10.50 8.70
CA GLY A 80 -9.08 10.62 7.43
C GLY A 80 -9.85 9.36 7.02
N ILE A 81 -9.26 8.18 7.23
CA ILE A 81 -9.91 6.89 6.96
C ILE A 81 -11.12 6.70 7.88
N VAL A 82 -10.96 6.95 9.18
CA VAL A 82 -12.05 6.81 10.16
C VAL A 82 -13.18 7.79 9.88
N ALA A 83 -12.86 9.05 9.58
CA ALA A 83 -13.85 10.06 9.20
C ALA A 83 -14.63 9.65 7.94
N GLY A 84 -13.93 9.14 6.92
CA GLY A 84 -14.57 8.65 5.69
C GLY A 84 -15.47 7.44 5.94
N LEU A 85 -15.05 6.50 6.79
CA LEU A 85 -15.84 5.33 7.16
C LEU A 85 -17.11 5.74 7.94
N ILE A 86 -16.98 6.65 8.89
CA ILE A 86 -18.14 7.17 9.66
C ILE A 86 -19.11 7.86 8.71
N TRP A 87 -18.63 8.74 7.83
CA TRP A 87 -19.47 9.42 6.85
C TRP A 87 -20.25 8.42 5.98
N SER A 88 -19.55 7.41 5.47
CA SER A 88 -20.14 6.35 4.66
C SER A 88 -21.17 5.53 5.43
N ALA A 89 -20.87 5.15 6.68
CA ALA A 89 -21.79 4.40 7.54
C ALA A 89 -23.07 5.18 7.88
N CYS A 90 -22.95 6.49 8.09
CA CYS A 90 -24.09 7.38 8.32
C CYS A 90 -24.93 7.64 7.07
N LYS A 91 -24.49 7.18 5.89
CA LYS A 91 -25.16 7.37 4.58
C LYS A 91 -25.52 8.84 4.30
N ILE A 92 -24.69 9.78 4.79
CA ILE A 92 -24.91 11.21 4.61
C ILE A 92 -24.66 11.54 3.13
N PRO A 93 -25.66 12.10 2.40
CA PRO A 93 -25.45 12.49 1.02
C PRO A 93 -24.39 13.59 0.94
N MET A 94 -23.38 13.37 0.09
CA MET A 94 -22.33 14.37 -0.10
C MET A 94 -22.76 15.37 -1.17
N PRO A 95 -22.82 16.66 -0.86
CA PRO A 95 -23.11 17.70 -1.85
C PRO A 95 -22.11 17.62 -3.02
N VAL A 96 -22.58 17.86 -4.25
CA VAL A 96 -21.78 17.71 -5.47
C VAL A 96 -20.48 18.53 -5.41
N ILE A 97 -20.56 19.76 -4.92
CA ILE A 97 -19.40 20.65 -4.78
C ILE A 97 -18.38 20.04 -3.82
N LEU A 98 -18.82 19.57 -2.64
CA LEU A 98 -17.96 18.98 -1.63
C LEU A 98 -17.29 17.70 -2.17
N ASN A 99 -18.07 16.84 -2.83
CA ASN A 99 -17.54 15.61 -3.43
C ASN A 99 -16.46 15.91 -4.48
N LYS A 100 -16.72 16.84 -5.40
CA LYS A 100 -15.73 17.27 -6.40
C LYS A 100 -14.47 17.84 -5.75
N THR A 101 -14.61 18.68 -4.73
CA THR A 101 -13.49 19.28 -4.01
C THR A 101 -12.62 18.22 -3.34
N VAL A 102 -13.25 17.32 -2.55
CA VAL A 102 -12.54 16.23 -1.85
C VAL A 102 -11.84 15.31 -2.85
N THR A 103 -12.52 14.94 -3.94
CA THR A 103 -11.94 14.09 -4.98
C THR A 103 -10.77 14.77 -5.69
N SER A 104 -10.88 16.07 -6.01
CA SER A 104 -9.79 16.80 -6.65
C SER A 104 -8.57 16.93 -5.74
N ILE A 105 -8.76 17.31 -4.47
CA ILE A 105 -7.66 17.40 -3.49
C ILE A 105 -7.05 16.01 -3.25
N GLY A 106 -7.88 14.98 -3.07
CA GLY A 106 -7.43 13.61 -2.90
C GLY A 106 -6.63 13.09 -4.10
N GLY A 107 -7.07 13.43 -5.32
CA GLY A 107 -6.37 13.08 -6.56
C GLY A 107 -4.96 13.69 -6.67
N MET A 108 -4.71 14.84 -6.04
CA MET A 108 -3.39 15.47 -6.02
C MET A 108 -2.40 14.79 -5.06
N SER A 109 -2.86 14.00 -4.11
CA SER A 109 -2.01 13.42 -3.05
C SER A 109 -0.90 12.52 -3.61
N THR A 110 -1.20 11.68 -4.59
CA THR A 110 -0.21 10.78 -5.21
C THR A 110 0.81 11.54 -6.07
N PRO A 111 0.43 12.44 -7.01
CA PRO A 111 1.39 13.25 -7.74
C PRO A 111 2.30 14.08 -6.84
N MET A 112 1.73 14.75 -5.83
CA MET A 112 2.53 15.54 -4.88
C MET A 112 3.49 14.66 -4.06
N GLY A 113 3.04 13.49 -3.63
CA GLY A 113 3.89 12.52 -2.92
C GLY A 113 5.03 12.01 -3.79
N LEU A 114 4.80 11.76 -5.08
CA LEU A 114 5.84 11.38 -6.05
C LEU A 114 6.83 12.52 -6.29
N MET A 115 6.36 13.75 -6.43
CA MET A 115 7.23 14.93 -6.56
C MET A 115 8.10 15.11 -5.31
N ALA A 116 7.51 15.04 -4.13
CA ALA A 116 8.25 15.16 -2.86
C ALA A 116 9.27 14.02 -2.70
N MET A 117 8.91 12.81 -3.10
CA MET A 117 9.81 11.66 -3.11
C MET A 117 10.97 11.87 -4.08
N GLY A 118 10.71 12.33 -5.31
CA GLY A 118 11.74 12.63 -6.30
C GLY A 118 12.66 13.75 -5.85
N ALA A 119 12.12 14.84 -5.29
CA ALA A 119 12.91 15.98 -4.81
C ALA A 119 13.82 15.64 -3.62
N THR A 120 13.45 14.66 -2.81
CA THR A 120 14.24 14.22 -1.65
C THR A 120 15.05 12.95 -1.89
N PHE A 121 15.04 12.42 -3.12
CA PHE A 121 15.71 11.18 -3.47
C PHE A 121 17.22 11.37 -3.55
N ASP A 122 17.96 10.59 -2.75
CA ASP A 122 19.40 10.57 -2.72
C ASP A 122 19.93 9.27 -3.37
N PHE A 123 20.43 9.40 -4.59
CA PHE A 123 20.96 8.27 -5.36
C PHE A 123 22.11 7.54 -4.65
N ARG A 124 23.01 8.28 -3.97
CA ARG A 124 24.13 7.65 -3.27
C ARG A 124 23.67 6.80 -2.10
N LYS A 125 22.72 7.31 -1.32
CA LYS A 125 22.11 6.55 -0.21
C LYS A 125 21.27 5.38 -0.72
N ALA A 126 20.56 5.56 -1.83
CA ALA A 126 19.76 4.51 -2.46
C ALA A 126 20.63 3.35 -2.95
N LEU A 127 21.79 3.64 -3.58
CA LEU A 127 22.75 2.62 -3.99
C LEU A 127 23.30 1.84 -2.78
N GLY A 128 23.55 2.52 -1.66
CA GLY A 128 23.97 1.86 -0.42
C GLY A 128 22.90 0.92 0.18
N LYS A 129 21.60 1.14 -0.15
CA LYS A 129 20.46 0.32 0.29
C LYS A 129 19.83 -0.51 -0.84
N ILE A 130 20.51 -0.68 -1.96
CA ILE A 130 19.95 -1.38 -3.14
C ILE A 130 19.63 -2.84 -2.85
N LYS A 131 20.48 -3.56 -2.12
CA LYS A 131 20.23 -4.95 -1.76
C LYS A 131 18.92 -5.14 -0.99
N PRO A 132 18.67 -4.47 0.15
CA PRO A 132 17.39 -4.59 0.83
C PRO A 132 16.21 -4.05 0.00
N ALA A 133 16.40 -3.06 -0.86
CA ALA A 133 15.34 -2.58 -1.74
C ALA A 133 14.93 -3.63 -2.78
N VAL A 134 15.89 -4.25 -3.44
CA VAL A 134 15.64 -5.36 -4.40
C VAL A 134 15.03 -6.56 -3.69
N THR A 135 15.54 -6.93 -2.51
CA THR A 135 14.96 -8.03 -1.71
C THR A 135 13.49 -7.77 -1.37
N ALA A 136 13.15 -6.57 -0.88
CA ALA A 136 11.76 -6.20 -0.59
C ALA A 136 10.88 -6.25 -1.84
N THR A 137 11.41 -5.80 -2.99
CA THR A 137 10.71 -5.83 -4.28
C THR A 137 10.43 -7.26 -4.72
N ILE A 138 11.42 -8.16 -4.67
CA ILE A 138 11.26 -9.58 -5.02
C ILE A 138 10.28 -10.26 -4.06
N MET A 139 10.43 -10.04 -2.77
CA MET A 139 9.51 -10.60 -1.76
C MET A 139 8.07 -10.20 -2.07
N LYS A 140 7.84 -8.92 -2.37
CA LYS A 140 6.51 -8.39 -2.63
C LYS A 140 5.92 -8.88 -3.96
N LEU A 141 6.63 -8.70 -5.06
CA LEU A 141 6.08 -8.94 -6.41
C LEU A 141 6.07 -10.42 -6.82
N ILE A 142 6.93 -11.22 -6.22
CA ILE A 142 7.11 -12.63 -6.60
C ILE A 142 6.79 -13.56 -5.43
N VAL A 143 7.51 -13.45 -4.31
CA VAL A 143 7.43 -14.45 -3.24
C VAL A 143 6.05 -14.48 -2.58
N PHE A 144 5.50 -13.33 -2.17
CA PHE A 144 4.19 -13.30 -1.55
C PHE A 144 3.09 -13.74 -2.52
N VAL A 145 3.16 -13.34 -3.77
CA VAL A 145 2.19 -13.78 -4.79
C VAL A 145 2.31 -15.29 -5.00
N ALA A 146 3.52 -15.82 -5.17
CA ALA A 146 3.75 -17.25 -5.39
C ALA A 146 3.29 -18.13 -4.21
N ILE A 147 3.32 -17.61 -2.98
CA ILE A 147 2.86 -18.34 -1.79
C ILE A 147 1.34 -18.20 -1.60
N PHE A 148 0.84 -16.96 -1.56
CA PHE A 148 -0.53 -16.70 -1.13
C PHE A 148 -1.56 -16.87 -2.25
N LEU A 149 -1.18 -16.67 -3.53
CA LEU A 149 -2.11 -16.86 -4.64
C LEU A 149 -2.56 -18.31 -4.80
N PRO A 150 -1.68 -19.33 -4.76
CA PRO A 150 -2.11 -20.73 -4.77
C PRO A 150 -2.97 -21.12 -3.55
N ILE A 151 -2.70 -20.50 -2.38
CA ILE A 151 -3.52 -20.72 -1.19
C ILE A 151 -4.93 -20.16 -1.43
N ALA A 152 -5.05 -18.95 -2.01
CA ALA A 152 -6.34 -18.36 -2.36
C ALA A 152 -7.11 -19.25 -3.35
N VAL A 153 -6.43 -19.80 -4.36
CA VAL A 153 -7.03 -20.76 -5.31
C VAL A 153 -7.55 -22.01 -4.61
N LYS A 154 -6.81 -22.56 -3.64
CA LYS A 154 -7.24 -23.72 -2.84
C LYS A 154 -8.42 -23.39 -1.93
N LEU A 155 -8.52 -22.16 -1.44
CA LEU A 155 -9.66 -21.68 -0.63
C LEU A 155 -10.93 -21.42 -1.46
N GLY A 156 -10.87 -21.57 -2.78
CA GLY A 156 -12.02 -21.45 -3.67
C GLY A 156 -12.19 -20.08 -4.32
N PHE A 157 -11.32 -19.10 -4.06
CA PHE A 157 -11.38 -17.80 -4.74
C PHE A 157 -11.14 -17.94 -6.24
N ARG A 158 -11.96 -17.27 -7.05
CA ARG A 158 -11.92 -17.31 -8.52
C ARG A 158 -12.23 -15.93 -9.09
N GLN A 159 -11.97 -15.76 -10.39
CA GLN A 159 -12.34 -14.57 -11.17
C GLN A 159 -11.97 -13.24 -10.49
N GLU A 160 -12.93 -12.35 -10.27
CA GLU A 160 -12.70 -11.01 -9.71
C GLU A 160 -12.04 -11.04 -8.33
N GLU A 161 -12.43 -11.99 -7.47
CA GLU A 161 -11.86 -12.13 -6.12
C GLU A 161 -10.38 -12.49 -6.19
N LEU A 162 -10.01 -13.39 -7.09
CA LEU A 162 -8.63 -13.82 -7.27
C LEU A 162 -7.77 -12.71 -7.86
N ILE A 163 -8.33 -11.90 -8.77
CA ILE A 163 -7.64 -10.71 -9.29
C ILE A 163 -7.48 -9.66 -8.18
N ALA A 164 -8.50 -9.43 -7.37
CA ALA A 164 -8.38 -8.51 -6.23
C ALA A 164 -7.24 -8.94 -5.28
N ILE A 165 -7.15 -10.23 -4.96
CA ILE A 165 -6.06 -10.78 -4.14
C ILE A 165 -4.71 -10.62 -4.83
N LEU A 166 -4.62 -10.92 -6.14
CA LEU A 166 -3.39 -10.72 -6.90
C LEU A 166 -2.91 -9.27 -6.83
N VAL A 167 -3.80 -8.31 -7.05
CA VAL A 167 -3.46 -6.89 -6.99
C VAL A 167 -3.07 -6.45 -5.57
N MET A 168 -3.75 -6.95 -4.54
CA MET A 168 -3.38 -6.69 -3.14
C MET A 168 -1.99 -7.20 -2.80
N LEU A 169 -1.59 -8.34 -3.31
CA LEU A 169 -0.28 -8.94 -3.04
C LEU A 169 0.81 -8.34 -3.93
N GLY A 170 0.59 -8.28 -5.23
CA GLY A 170 1.61 -8.04 -6.26
C GLY A 170 1.63 -6.64 -6.88
N SER A 171 0.76 -5.69 -6.48
CA SER A 171 0.83 -4.33 -7.01
C SER A 171 1.99 -3.53 -6.40
N ALA A 172 2.36 -2.43 -7.06
CA ALA A 172 3.41 -1.53 -6.60
C ALA A 172 3.18 -1.05 -5.15
N THR A 173 4.26 -0.83 -4.43
CA THR A 173 4.20 -0.23 -3.09
C THR A 173 3.66 1.20 -3.18
N THR A 174 2.71 1.53 -2.31
CA THR A 174 2.10 2.86 -2.31
C THR A 174 3.06 3.97 -1.90
N VAL A 175 2.94 5.14 -2.53
CA VAL A 175 3.70 6.36 -2.20
C VAL A 175 3.51 6.78 -0.75
N SER A 176 2.34 6.50 -0.16
CA SER A 176 2.07 6.79 1.25
C SER A 176 3.01 6.03 2.21
N SER A 177 3.66 4.95 1.76
CA SER A 177 4.72 4.26 2.50
C SER A 177 5.92 5.18 2.77
N PHE A 178 6.36 5.92 1.74
CA PHE A 178 7.44 6.91 1.86
C PHE A 178 7.03 8.08 2.74
N VAL A 179 5.85 8.66 2.50
CA VAL A 179 5.34 9.81 3.27
C VAL A 179 5.22 9.47 4.75
N MET A 180 4.68 8.29 5.06
CA MET A 180 4.52 7.85 6.44
C MET A 180 5.88 7.60 7.11
N ALA A 181 6.84 6.98 6.41
CA ALA A 181 8.19 6.78 6.94
C ALA A 181 8.84 8.13 7.29
N LYS A 182 8.75 9.12 6.39
CA LYS A 182 9.28 10.47 6.63
C LYS A 182 8.61 11.15 7.83
N ASN A 183 7.29 11.15 7.89
CA ASN A 183 6.53 11.77 8.98
C ASN A 183 6.80 11.12 10.35
N MET A 184 7.24 9.87 10.35
CA MET A 184 7.59 9.13 11.58
C MET A 184 9.10 9.12 11.88
N GLY A 185 9.88 10.04 11.28
CA GLY A 185 11.30 10.25 11.59
C GLY A 185 12.26 9.22 10.97
N HIS A 186 11.81 8.42 10.01
CA HIS A 186 12.68 7.54 9.23
C HIS A 186 13.32 8.28 8.05
N GLU A 187 14.42 7.75 7.53
CA GLU A 187 15.11 8.37 6.38
C GLU A 187 14.28 8.38 5.09
N GLY A 188 13.38 7.40 4.92
CA GLY A 188 12.56 7.25 3.73
C GLY A 188 13.30 6.76 2.48
N VAL A 189 14.62 6.60 2.55
CA VAL A 189 15.46 6.18 1.40
C VAL A 189 15.09 4.79 0.91
N LEU A 190 14.91 3.85 1.83
CA LEU A 190 14.54 2.48 1.46
C LEU A 190 13.10 2.44 0.93
N SER A 191 12.19 3.13 1.59
CA SER A 191 10.78 3.20 1.14
C SER A 191 10.66 3.80 -0.25
N SER A 192 11.38 4.89 -0.57
CA SER A 192 11.36 5.49 -1.91
C SER A 192 11.96 4.57 -2.97
N SER A 193 13.08 3.90 -2.66
CA SER A 193 13.70 2.94 -3.58
C SER A 193 12.76 1.77 -3.90
N VAL A 194 12.08 1.21 -2.89
CA VAL A 194 11.11 0.13 -3.08
C VAL A 194 9.89 0.61 -3.88
N VAL A 195 9.36 1.81 -3.61
CA VAL A 195 8.27 2.38 -4.41
C VAL A 195 8.66 2.47 -5.88
N MET A 196 9.84 3.01 -6.20
CA MET A 196 10.32 3.13 -7.59
C MET A 196 10.48 1.76 -8.26
N LEU A 197 11.18 0.83 -7.62
CA LEU A 197 11.42 -0.50 -8.17
C LEU A 197 10.12 -1.28 -8.35
N THR A 198 9.24 -1.28 -7.35
CA THR A 198 7.96 -1.98 -7.45
C THR A 198 7.04 -1.36 -8.48
N THR A 199 7.06 -0.03 -8.67
CA THR A 199 6.27 0.63 -9.72
C THR A 199 6.75 0.20 -11.11
N LEU A 200 8.07 0.16 -11.32
CA LEU A 200 8.64 -0.26 -12.60
C LEU A 200 8.37 -1.75 -12.89
N PHE A 201 8.64 -2.62 -11.92
CA PHE A 201 8.57 -4.06 -12.14
C PHE A 201 7.16 -4.65 -11.98
N SER A 202 6.24 -3.99 -11.29
CA SER A 202 4.87 -4.49 -11.11
C SER A 202 4.11 -4.64 -12.43
N ALA A 203 4.39 -3.81 -13.43
CA ALA A 203 3.78 -3.93 -14.75
C ALA A 203 4.08 -5.30 -15.39
N PHE A 204 5.34 -5.74 -15.31
CA PHE A 204 5.77 -7.03 -15.86
C PHE A 204 5.28 -8.20 -14.99
N THR A 205 5.42 -8.10 -13.68
CA THR A 205 5.06 -9.20 -12.77
C THR A 205 3.55 -9.42 -12.70
N LEU A 206 2.74 -8.35 -12.64
CA LEU A 206 1.27 -8.50 -12.67
C LEU A 206 0.79 -9.09 -14.00
N THR A 207 1.36 -8.65 -15.12
CA THR A 207 1.04 -9.23 -16.44
C THR A 207 1.42 -10.71 -16.49
N GLY A 208 2.59 -11.08 -15.99
CA GLY A 208 3.02 -12.48 -15.90
C GLY A 208 2.10 -13.33 -15.04
N TRP A 209 1.71 -12.83 -13.85
CA TRP A 209 0.78 -13.55 -12.97
C TRP A 209 -0.62 -13.67 -13.57
N LEU A 210 -1.13 -12.62 -14.24
CA LEU A 210 -2.40 -12.71 -14.96
C LEU A 210 -2.36 -13.74 -16.08
N TYR A 211 -1.27 -13.78 -16.84
CA TYR A 211 -1.08 -14.78 -17.87
C TYR A 211 -1.14 -16.21 -17.29
N VAL A 212 -0.46 -16.43 -16.17
CA VAL A 212 -0.49 -17.71 -15.45
C VAL A 212 -1.93 -18.05 -15.02
N LEU A 213 -2.65 -17.11 -14.39
CA LEU A 213 -4.04 -17.36 -13.97
C LEU A 213 -4.98 -17.67 -15.14
N LYS A 214 -4.83 -16.99 -16.27
CA LYS A 214 -5.58 -17.28 -17.50
C LYS A 214 -5.23 -18.62 -18.10
N ALA A 215 -3.95 -19.00 -18.13
CA ALA A 215 -3.51 -20.29 -18.62
C ALA A 215 -4.11 -21.48 -17.84
N PHE A 216 -4.36 -21.27 -16.53
CA PHE A 216 -5.04 -22.26 -15.68
C PHE A 216 -6.57 -22.10 -15.64
N GLN A 217 -7.16 -21.22 -16.46
CA GLN A 217 -8.59 -20.92 -16.51
C GLN A 217 -9.22 -20.56 -15.16
N LEU A 218 -8.45 -19.85 -14.32
CA LEU A 218 -8.87 -19.42 -12.99
C LEU A 218 -9.52 -18.02 -13.00
N VAL A 219 -9.30 -17.30 -14.12
CA VAL A 219 -9.75 -15.93 -14.38
C VAL A 219 -10.16 -15.78 -15.84
#